data_6713da7bcb2b88aae6c7a34e75589e37
#
_entry.id   6713da7bcb2b88aae6c7a34e75589e37
#
_cell.length_a   1.000
_cell.length_b   1.000
_cell.length_c   1.000
_cell.angle_alpha   90.00
_cell.angle_beta   90.00
_cell.angle_gamma   90.00
#
_symmetry.space_group_name_H-M   'P 1'
#
loop_
_entity.id
_entity.type
_entity.pdbx_description
1 polymer ?
#
loop_
_entity_poly.entity_id
_entity_poly.type
_entity_poly.pdbx_seq_one_letter_code
_entity_poly.pdbx_strand_id
1 'polypeptide(L)'
;MKSLIVKRSIVIDGQKTSVSIEDVFWRDLKKIAHAQETTLAELVDKIDQTRERGNLSSAIRVFVLEHALARWSRLSRNISDTVRTN
;
A
#
# COMPACT_ATOMS: atom_id res chain seq x y z
N MET A 1 18.80 0.81 3.66
CA MET A 1 18.18 -0.40 3.12
C MET A 1 17.92 -0.23 1.64
N LYS A 2 18.36 -1.17 0.84
CA LYS A 2 18.11 -1.14 -0.60
C LYS A 2 16.94 -2.03 -0.94
N SER A 3 15.98 -1.50 -1.67
CA SER A 3 14.84 -2.26 -2.15
C SER A 3 14.86 -2.23 -3.67
N LEU A 4 14.87 -3.41 -4.27
CA LEU A 4 14.89 -3.52 -5.72
C LEU A 4 13.49 -3.28 -6.28
N ILE A 5 13.46 -2.62 -7.43
CA ILE A 5 12.22 -2.48 -8.19
C ILE A 5 12.03 -3.75 -9.00
N VAL A 6 10.91 -4.41 -8.81
CA VAL A 6 10.59 -5.67 -9.46
C VAL A 6 9.35 -5.50 -10.31
N LYS A 7 9.44 -5.96 -11.56
CA LYS A 7 8.29 -5.95 -12.46
C LYS A 7 7.42 -7.17 -12.18
N ARG A 8 6.16 -6.93 -11.89
CA ARG A 8 5.20 -7.98 -11.56
C ARG A 8 3.98 -7.88 -12.45
N SER A 9 3.42 -9.02 -12.79
CA SER A 9 2.18 -9.07 -13.55
C SER A 9 1.03 -9.38 -12.61
N ILE A 10 -0.06 -8.67 -12.78
CA ILE A 10 -1.28 -8.90 -12.01
C ILE A 10 -2.47 -8.81 -12.95
N VAL A 11 -3.49 -9.61 -12.71
CA VAL A 11 -4.70 -9.58 -13.52
C VAL A 11 -5.73 -8.70 -12.81
N ILE A 12 -6.13 -7.63 -13.47
CA ILE A 12 -7.11 -6.68 -12.96
C ILE A 12 -8.25 -6.60 -13.96
N ASP A 13 -9.45 -6.92 -13.50
CA ASP A 13 -10.65 -6.87 -14.35
C ASP A 13 -10.46 -7.67 -15.65
N GLY A 14 -9.87 -8.84 -15.53
CA GLY A 14 -9.65 -9.72 -16.67
C GLY A 14 -8.46 -9.34 -17.56
N GLN A 15 -7.77 -8.25 -17.27
CA GLN A 15 -6.63 -7.77 -18.06
C GLN A 15 -5.33 -7.93 -17.29
N LYS A 16 -4.32 -8.43 -18.00
CA LYS A 16 -2.99 -8.57 -17.43
C LYS A 16 -2.30 -7.22 -17.43
N THR A 17 -1.92 -6.75 -16.26
CA THR A 17 -1.29 -5.45 -16.07
C THR A 17 0.10 -5.65 -15.46
N SER A 18 1.07 -4.89 -15.91
CA SER A 18 2.42 -4.91 -15.35
C SER A 18 2.60 -3.77 -14.38
N VAL A 19 3.17 -4.09 -13.22
CA VAL A 19 3.48 -3.10 -12.18
C VAL A 19 4.95 -3.22 -11.83
N SER A 20 5.69 -2.14 -11.94
CA SER A 20 7.08 -2.08 -11.51
C SER A 20 7.15 -1.28 -10.22
N ILE A 21 7.49 -1.94 -9.14
CA ILE A 21 7.43 -1.32 -7.82
C ILE A 21 8.48 -1.96 -6.91
N GLU A 22 8.95 -1.20 -5.97
CA GLU A 22 9.91 -1.69 -4.99
C GLU A 22 9.30 -2.84 -4.17
N ASP A 23 10.11 -3.83 -3.88
CA ASP A 23 9.64 -5.02 -3.17
C ASP A 23 9.05 -4.68 -1.79
N VAL A 24 9.59 -3.65 -1.13
CA VAL A 24 9.09 -3.26 0.19
C VAL A 24 7.63 -2.78 0.10
N PHE A 25 7.27 -2.03 -0.94
CA PHE A 25 5.88 -1.60 -1.14
C PHE A 25 4.98 -2.78 -1.50
N TRP A 26 5.48 -3.69 -2.32
CA TRP A 26 4.70 -4.85 -2.72
C TRP A 26 4.36 -5.74 -1.53
N ARG A 27 5.35 -5.97 -0.67
CA ARG A 27 5.13 -6.77 0.54
C ARG A 27 4.14 -6.11 1.48
N ASP A 28 4.24 -4.80 1.67
CA ASP A 28 3.29 -4.09 2.51
C ASP A 28 1.89 -4.11 1.91
N LEU A 29 1.77 -4.01 0.59
CA LEU A 29 0.49 -4.10 -0.07
C LEU A 29 -0.17 -5.47 0.18
N LYS A 30 0.60 -6.55 0.12
CA LYS A 30 0.09 -7.88 0.44
C LYS A 30 -0.41 -7.98 1.87
N LYS A 31 0.33 -7.39 2.81
CA LYS A 31 -0.07 -7.37 4.21
C LYS A 31 -1.39 -6.62 4.41
N ILE A 32 -1.54 -5.50 3.71
CA ILE A 32 -2.76 -4.72 3.80
C ILE A 32 -3.94 -5.51 3.23
N ALA A 33 -3.75 -6.16 2.08
CA ALA A 33 -4.79 -6.99 1.49
C ALA A 33 -5.21 -8.10 2.45
N HIS A 34 -4.24 -8.77 3.06
CA HIS A 34 -4.51 -9.83 4.02
C HIS A 34 -5.30 -9.30 5.22
N ALA A 35 -4.90 -8.15 5.76
CA ALA A 35 -5.56 -7.54 6.90
C ALA A 35 -6.99 -7.13 6.59
N GLN A 36 -7.26 -6.76 5.34
CA GLN A 36 -8.60 -6.36 4.90
C GLN A 36 -9.42 -7.54 4.36
N GLU A 37 -8.87 -8.74 4.46
CA GLU A 37 -9.53 -9.96 3.99
C GLU A 37 -9.95 -9.86 2.53
N THR A 38 -9.08 -9.30 1.70
CA THR A 38 -9.30 -9.16 0.26
C THR A 38 -8.10 -9.72 -0.48
N THR A 39 -8.28 -9.98 -1.77
CA THR A 39 -7.15 -10.43 -2.59
C THR A 39 -6.30 -9.26 -3.00
N LEU A 40 -5.04 -9.53 -3.33
CA LEU A 40 -4.14 -8.51 -3.83
C LEU A 40 -4.68 -7.88 -5.12
N ALA A 41 -5.23 -8.70 -6.01
CA ALA A 41 -5.80 -8.21 -7.27
C ALA A 41 -6.97 -7.25 -7.02
N GLU A 42 -7.85 -7.60 -6.08
CA GLU A 42 -8.97 -6.73 -5.74
C GLU A 42 -8.50 -5.40 -5.15
N LEU A 43 -7.50 -5.45 -4.29
CA LEU A 43 -6.96 -4.23 -3.68
C LEU A 43 -6.30 -3.34 -4.74
N VAL A 44 -5.51 -3.92 -5.63
CA VAL A 44 -4.87 -3.17 -6.71
C VAL A 44 -5.91 -2.59 -7.66
N ASP A 45 -6.97 -3.33 -7.93
CA ASP A 45 -8.07 -2.84 -8.77
C ASP A 45 -8.72 -1.60 -8.15
N LYS A 46 -8.98 -1.62 -6.85
CA LYS A 46 -9.54 -0.46 -6.15
C LYS A 46 -8.61 0.74 -6.23
N ILE A 47 -7.31 0.52 -6.05
CA ILE A 47 -6.32 1.60 -6.15
C ILE A 47 -6.32 2.17 -7.57
N ASP A 48 -6.37 1.31 -8.58
CA ASP A 48 -6.39 1.73 -9.97
C ASP A 48 -7.62 2.59 -10.28
N GLN A 49 -8.77 2.21 -9.74
CA GLN A 49 -10.00 2.95 -9.95
C GLN A 49 -9.99 4.33 -9.30
N THR A 50 -9.28 4.48 -8.20
CA THR A 50 -9.26 5.74 -7.46
C THR A 50 -8.14 6.68 -7.89
N ARG A 51 -7.20 6.21 -8.69
CA ARG A 51 -6.10 7.08 -9.13
C ARG A 51 -6.63 8.12 -10.11
N GLU A 52 -6.23 9.34 -9.91
CA GLU A 52 -6.62 10.44 -10.79
C GLU A 52 -5.58 10.69 -11.87
N ARG A 53 -4.31 10.59 -11.49
CA ARG A 53 -3.19 10.86 -12.39
C ARG A 53 -2.03 9.94 -12.08
N GLY A 54 -1.12 9.83 -13.04
CA GLY A 54 0.07 9.04 -12.87
C GLY A 54 -0.15 7.58 -13.16
N ASN A 55 0.88 6.80 -12.95
CA ASN A 55 0.83 5.38 -13.22
C ASN A 55 0.39 4.60 -11.96
N LEU A 56 0.08 3.33 -12.18
CA LEU A 56 -0.41 2.48 -11.11
C LEU A 56 0.64 2.27 -10.02
N SER A 57 1.91 2.18 -10.38
CA SER A 57 2.98 2.02 -9.40
C SER A 57 3.02 3.18 -8.42
N SER A 58 2.88 4.40 -8.92
CA SER A 58 2.84 5.59 -8.07
C SER A 58 1.61 5.58 -7.17
N ALA A 59 0.47 5.19 -7.70
CA ALA A 59 -0.76 5.12 -6.92
C ALA A 59 -0.64 4.10 -5.79
N ILE A 60 0.00 2.97 -6.05
CA ILE A 60 0.24 1.96 -5.02
C ILE A 60 1.16 2.49 -3.94
N ARG A 61 2.25 3.19 -4.32
CA ARG A 61 3.16 3.77 -3.33
C ARG A 61 2.44 4.76 -2.41
N VAL A 62 1.62 5.62 -2.99
CA VAL A 62 0.86 6.59 -2.21
C VAL A 62 -0.11 5.89 -1.26
N PHE A 63 -0.80 4.86 -1.75
CA PHE A 63 -1.74 4.10 -0.94
C PHE A 63 -1.04 3.45 0.27
N VAL A 64 0.09 2.79 0.03
CA VAL A 64 0.85 2.15 1.11
C VAL A 64 1.37 3.18 2.09
N LEU A 65 1.87 4.31 1.59
CA LEU A 65 2.37 5.36 2.45
C LEU A 65 1.26 5.97 3.31
N GLU A 66 0.11 6.26 2.72
CA GLU A 66 -1.02 6.79 3.47
C GLU A 66 -1.47 5.82 4.57
N HIS A 67 -1.48 4.54 4.24
CA HIS A 67 -1.84 3.51 5.20
C HIS A 67 -0.84 3.44 6.35
N ALA A 68 0.45 3.54 6.03
CA ALA A 68 1.50 3.55 7.05
C ALA A 68 1.41 4.80 7.93
N LEU A 69 1.14 5.95 7.35
CA LEU A 69 1.00 7.19 8.09
C LEU A 69 -0.21 7.15 9.03
N ALA A 70 -1.30 6.55 8.59
CA ALA A 70 -2.47 6.41 9.43
C ALA A 70 -2.18 5.52 10.64
N ARG A 71 -1.45 4.43 10.44
CA ARG A 71 -1.02 3.55 11.53
C ARG A 71 -0.08 4.26 12.48
N TRP A 72 0.89 4.97 11.94
CA TRP A 72 1.84 5.74 12.74
C TRP A 72 1.12 6.79 13.57
N SER A 73 0.16 7.48 12.99
CA SER A 73 -0.60 8.52 13.68
C SER A 73 -1.35 7.93 14.89
N ARG A 74 -1.94 6.75 14.75
CA ARG A 74 -2.62 6.09 15.87
C ARG A 74 -1.64 5.67 16.96
N LEU A 75 -0.51 5.07 16.58
CA LEU A 75 0.53 4.67 17.53
C LEU A 75 1.13 5.87 18.24
N SER A 76 1.42 6.91 17.49
CA SER A 76 2.00 8.13 18.02
C SER A 76 1.05 8.79 19.02
N ARG A 77 -0.24 8.77 18.73
CA ARG A 77 -1.24 9.31 19.64
C ARG A 77 -1.28 8.54 20.95
N ASN A 78 -1.23 7.23 20.92
CA ASN A 78 -1.19 6.39 22.11
C ASN A 78 0.06 6.66 22.92
N ILE A 79 1.20 6.80 22.28
CA ILE A 79 2.46 7.11 22.95
C ILE A 79 2.39 8.50 23.61
N SER A 80 1.84 9.47 22.90
CA SER A 80 1.68 10.82 23.42
C SER A 80 0.79 10.84 24.66
N ASP A 81 -0.29 10.11 24.64
CA ASP A 81 -1.19 10.01 25.79
C ASP A 81 -0.48 9.40 26.99
N THR A 82 0.36 8.40 26.74
CA THR A 82 1.12 7.75 27.80
C THR A 82 2.19 8.68 28.37
N VAL A 83 2.86 9.42 27.52
CA VAL A 83 3.95 10.31 27.95
C VAL A 83 3.43 11.58 28.61
N ARG A 84 2.21 11.97 28.33
CA ARG A 84 1.63 13.20 28.83
C ARG A 84 1.15 13.15 30.28
N THR A 85 1.33 12.05 30.93
CA THR A 85 0.82 11.88 32.27
C THR A 85 1.68 12.54 33.35
N ASN A 86 2.35 13.57 33.04
CA ASN A 86 3.07 14.32 34.08
C ASN A 86 2.51 15.70 34.28
#